data_13d593b891c65a24f4bdd9a9c38ad36a
#
_entry.id   13d593b891c65a24f4bdd9a9c38ad36a
#
_cell.length_a   1.000
_cell.length_b   1.000
_cell.length_c   1.000
_cell.angle_alpha   90.00
_cell.angle_beta   90.00
_cell.angle_gamma   90.00
#
_symmetry.space_group_name_H-M   'P 1'
#
loop_
_entity.id
_entity.type
_entity.pdbx_description
1 polymer ?
#
loop_
_entity_poly.entity_id
_entity_poly.type
_entity_poly.pdbx_seq_one_letter_code
_entity_poly.pdbx_strand_id
1 'polypeptide(L)'
;MRLRHSIRAACLAIALGATGTVAVRPATAQVSVSANPDLMVLEMQILQDEIIKGNREAYDLLQPSLLVLGRRFLSVDPQIWEKRKQANAAVAFMLSGGSGSVFQELASRGITFNTDSNLFAGAMAYSQGNRTAAKNLLLKVDVHDLPSGLSGQVALAQGILLSQDQPAKANKRFDLARLLMPGTLVEESALRRQVPLVARIGQHHKFERLAQRYLFQYPKSIFADDFRKTMAETMSTSSYLQRETDWDKVFQLIADFDEKSRLQVLLTLSRASLVSGNMQFARKAGHMILEMDKLEPEERRNAMLYVAAAKASSEDWLEALRGIGKIEYASLSPENKVLTDAVARVANSVRAWPSPKITEASIFAPHLPPNELKKYGVNTEVLAEVHESLAQANAVLKDAEF
;
A
#
# COMPACT_ATOMS: atom_id res chain seq x y z
N MET A 1 16.76 -21.59 35.51
CA MET A 1 15.80 -21.94 36.58
C MET A 1 14.40 -21.98 35.94
N ARG A 2 13.89 -23.20 35.74
CA ARG A 2 12.66 -23.49 34.98
C ARG A 2 11.49 -23.57 35.95
N LEU A 3 10.40 -22.88 35.69
CA LEU A 3 9.09 -23.16 36.32
C LEU A 3 8.04 -23.42 35.24
N ARG A 4 7.74 -24.69 35.08
CA ARG A 4 6.58 -25.22 34.37
C ARG A 4 5.39 -25.23 35.35
N HIS A 5 4.26 -24.64 35.02
CA HIS A 5 3.00 -24.91 35.72
C HIS A 5 2.08 -25.72 34.79
N SER A 6 1.98 -27.00 35.09
CA SER A 6 1.04 -27.95 34.56
C SER A 6 -0.28 -27.85 35.37
N ILE A 7 -1.38 -27.60 34.69
CA ILE A 7 -2.74 -27.70 35.29
C ILE A 7 -3.18 -29.14 35.12
N ARG A 8 -3.33 -29.84 36.23
CA ARG A 8 -3.84 -31.22 36.32
C ARG A 8 -5.38 -31.19 36.27
N ALA A 9 -5.93 -31.99 35.38
CA ALA A 9 -7.33 -32.38 35.40
C ALA A 9 -7.62 -33.29 36.63
N ALA A 10 -8.62 -32.92 37.41
CA ALA A 10 -9.13 -33.77 38.49
C ALA A 10 -10.43 -34.40 38.00
N CYS A 11 -10.34 -35.70 37.71
CA CYS A 11 -11.53 -36.55 37.58
C CYS A 11 -12.00 -36.94 38.98
N LEU A 12 -13.22 -36.57 39.32
CA LEU A 12 -13.88 -37.11 40.51
C LEU A 12 -15.06 -37.99 40.06
N ALA A 13 -14.93 -39.29 40.26
CA ALA A 13 -16.02 -40.26 40.10
C ALA A 13 -16.78 -40.35 41.41
N ILE A 14 -18.09 -40.17 41.42
CA ILE A 14 -18.98 -40.52 42.52
C ILE A 14 -20.13 -41.34 41.96
N ALA A 15 -20.36 -42.46 42.68
CA ALA A 15 -21.25 -43.54 42.33
C ALA A 15 -22.72 -43.28 42.61
N LEU A 16 -23.52 -44.05 41.91
CA LEU A 16 -24.93 -44.34 41.93
C LEU A 16 -25.75 -44.06 43.21
N GLY A 17 -26.91 -43.43 43.00
CA GLY A 17 -28.03 -43.46 43.93
C GLY A 17 -29.29 -42.79 43.41
N ALA A 18 -30.27 -43.60 42.93
CA ALA A 18 -31.71 -43.40 42.92
C ALA A 18 -32.39 -42.25 42.14
N THR A 19 -33.01 -42.61 41.02
CA THR A 19 -34.34 -42.22 40.49
C THR A 19 -34.92 -40.87 40.83
N GLY A 20 -34.79 -39.98 39.91
CA GLY A 20 -35.59 -38.76 39.75
C GLY A 20 -35.32 -38.22 38.36
N THR A 21 -36.20 -38.43 37.39
CA THR A 21 -36.11 -37.86 36.05
C THR A 21 -36.38 -36.36 36.11
N VAL A 22 -35.36 -35.59 36.48
CA VAL A 22 -35.32 -34.14 36.20
C VAL A 22 -34.83 -34.01 34.77
N ALA A 23 -35.72 -33.61 33.88
CA ALA A 23 -35.37 -33.21 32.54
C ALA A 23 -34.42 -32.01 32.63
N VAL A 24 -33.12 -32.27 32.63
CA VAL A 24 -32.08 -31.22 32.44
C VAL A 24 -32.23 -30.78 31.00
N ARG A 25 -33.00 -29.71 30.78
CA ARG A 25 -32.86 -28.91 29.56
C ARG A 25 -31.41 -28.44 29.48
N PRO A 26 -30.70 -28.74 28.39
CA PRO A 26 -29.42 -28.09 28.19
C PRO A 26 -29.71 -26.58 28.17
N ALA A 27 -29.20 -25.85 29.14
CA ALA A 27 -29.08 -24.41 29.06
C ALA A 27 -28.08 -24.16 27.92
N THR A 28 -28.62 -24.05 26.70
CA THR A 28 -27.87 -23.38 25.63
C THR A 28 -27.64 -21.99 26.20
N ALA A 29 -26.41 -21.75 26.64
CA ALA A 29 -25.93 -20.39 26.89
C ALA A 29 -26.10 -19.65 25.56
N GLN A 30 -27.28 -19.01 25.40
CA GLN A 30 -27.41 -17.98 24.40
C GLN A 30 -26.34 -16.95 24.77
N VAL A 31 -25.22 -16.97 24.05
CA VAL A 31 -24.33 -15.83 23.99
C VAL A 31 -25.25 -14.69 23.55
N SER A 32 -25.66 -13.85 24.50
CA SER A 32 -26.46 -12.67 24.21
C SER A 32 -25.58 -11.77 23.34
N VAL A 33 -25.72 -11.93 22.03
CA VAL A 33 -25.06 -11.10 21.06
C VAL A 33 -25.51 -9.68 21.36
N SER A 34 -24.58 -8.83 21.81
CA SER A 34 -24.89 -7.48 22.23
C SER A 34 -25.65 -6.74 21.14
N ALA A 35 -26.82 -6.20 21.50
CA ALA A 35 -27.64 -5.40 20.60
C ALA A 35 -27.14 -3.94 20.52
N ASN A 36 -26.08 -3.58 21.24
CA ASN A 36 -25.58 -2.22 21.29
C ASN A 36 -24.60 -1.94 20.11
N PRO A 37 -24.88 -0.94 19.26
CA PRO A 37 -24.03 -0.56 18.13
C PRO A 37 -22.57 -0.29 18.48
N ASP A 38 -22.28 0.35 19.60
CA ASP A 38 -20.90 0.64 20.04
C ASP A 38 -20.10 -0.63 20.35
N LEU A 39 -20.74 -1.67 20.90
CA LEU A 39 -20.07 -2.96 21.12
C LEU A 39 -19.86 -3.72 19.81
N MET A 40 -20.78 -3.60 18.85
CA MET A 40 -20.59 -4.16 17.51
C MET A 40 -19.40 -3.52 16.79
N VAL A 41 -19.22 -2.20 16.94
CA VAL A 41 -18.04 -1.50 16.39
C VAL A 41 -16.77 -1.93 17.11
N LEU A 42 -16.82 -2.17 18.42
CA LEU A 42 -15.68 -2.69 19.17
C LEU A 42 -15.26 -4.08 18.69
N GLU A 43 -16.21 -4.98 18.42
CA GLU A 43 -15.92 -6.30 17.82
C GLU A 43 -15.17 -6.18 16.50
N MET A 44 -15.57 -5.24 15.64
CA MET A 44 -14.87 -4.92 14.38
C MET A 44 -13.47 -4.36 14.63
N GLN A 45 -13.30 -3.45 15.59
CA GLN A 45 -12.01 -2.85 15.90
C GLN A 45 -11.01 -3.88 16.45
N ILE A 46 -11.47 -4.83 17.28
CA ILE A 46 -10.64 -5.96 17.75
C ILE A 46 -10.10 -6.76 16.55
N LEU A 47 -10.96 -7.05 15.56
CA LEU A 47 -10.55 -7.74 14.35
C LEU A 47 -9.52 -6.92 13.55
N GLN A 48 -9.72 -5.60 13.44
CA GLN A 48 -8.79 -4.69 12.80
C GLN A 48 -7.43 -4.62 13.52
N ASP A 49 -7.41 -4.72 14.84
CA ASP A 49 -6.17 -4.76 15.63
C ASP A 49 -5.38 -6.05 15.39
N GLU A 50 -6.06 -7.18 15.17
CA GLU A 50 -5.38 -8.42 14.79
C GLU A 50 -4.77 -8.35 13.37
N ILE A 51 -5.41 -7.65 12.45
CA ILE A 51 -4.90 -7.43 11.09
C ILE A 51 -3.54 -6.72 11.10
N ILE A 52 -3.39 -5.67 11.89
CA ILE A 52 -2.12 -4.93 11.99
C ILE A 52 -1.03 -5.71 12.73
N LYS A 53 -1.38 -6.76 13.48
CA LYS A 53 -0.45 -7.71 14.09
C LYS A 53 -0.01 -8.81 13.13
N GLY A 54 -0.60 -8.88 11.92
CA GLY A 54 -0.26 -9.86 10.88
C GLY A 54 -1.16 -11.08 10.84
N ASN A 55 -2.30 -11.06 11.51
CA ASN A 55 -3.25 -12.15 11.49
C ASN A 55 -4.01 -12.17 10.16
N ARG A 56 -3.66 -13.11 9.28
CA ARG A 56 -4.25 -13.28 7.96
C ARG A 56 -5.72 -13.71 8.03
N GLU A 57 -6.06 -14.59 8.97
CA GLU A 57 -7.42 -15.06 9.18
C GLU A 57 -8.36 -13.89 9.56
N ALA A 58 -7.87 -12.99 10.45
CA ALA A 58 -8.62 -11.79 10.81
C ALA A 58 -8.89 -10.88 9.60
N TYR A 59 -7.94 -10.80 8.67
CA TYR A 59 -8.15 -10.05 7.42
C TYR A 59 -9.20 -10.70 6.53
N ASP A 60 -9.15 -12.00 6.35
CA ASP A 60 -10.09 -12.76 5.52
C ASP A 60 -11.52 -12.72 6.12
N LEU A 61 -11.61 -12.64 7.44
CA LEU A 61 -12.87 -12.51 8.17
C LEU A 61 -13.44 -11.08 8.20
N LEU A 62 -12.68 -10.05 7.89
CA LEU A 62 -13.14 -8.66 8.03
C LEU A 62 -14.37 -8.36 7.17
N GLN A 63 -14.36 -8.70 5.89
CA GLN A 63 -15.47 -8.44 4.97
C GLN A 63 -16.74 -9.23 5.33
N PRO A 64 -16.68 -10.55 5.59
CA PRO A 64 -17.82 -11.29 6.11
C PRO A 64 -18.38 -10.71 7.41
N SER A 65 -17.52 -10.29 8.34
CA SER A 65 -17.93 -9.68 9.61
C SER A 65 -18.67 -8.36 9.41
N LEU A 66 -18.22 -7.50 8.50
CA LEU A 66 -18.92 -6.26 8.17
C LEU A 66 -20.33 -6.52 7.63
N LEU A 67 -20.53 -7.57 6.83
CA LEU A 67 -21.86 -7.96 6.34
C LEU A 67 -22.77 -8.46 7.48
N VAL A 68 -22.22 -9.26 8.40
CA VAL A 68 -22.97 -9.75 9.58
C VAL A 68 -23.36 -8.59 10.50
N LEU A 69 -22.39 -7.69 10.79
CA LEU A 69 -22.64 -6.50 11.61
C LEU A 69 -23.69 -5.59 10.97
N GLY A 70 -23.65 -5.40 9.64
CA GLY A 70 -24.65 -4.65 8.91
C GLY A 70 -26.08 -5.18 9.11
N ARG A 71 -26.26 -6.51 9.06
CA ARG A 71 -27.55 -7.15 9.35
C ARG A 71 -27.98 -6.97 10.81
N ARG A 72 -27.04 -7.07 11.74
CA ARG A 72 -27.31 -6.83 13.17
C ARG A 72 -27.77 -5.40 13.43
N PHE A 73 -27.21 -4.41 12.76
CA PHE A 73 -27.65 -3.02 12.87
C PHE A 73 -29.11 -2.84 12.43
N LEU A 74 -29.60 -3.57 11.43
CA LEU A 74 -31.00 -3.51 10.99
C LEU A 74 -32.01 -4.03 12.04
N SER A 75 -31.55 -4.85 12.97
CA SER A 75 -32.39 -5.45 14.04
C SER A 75 -32.30 -4.71 15.39
N VAL A 76 -31.55 -3.63 15.44
CA VAL A 76 -31.39 -2.81 16.66
C VAL A 76 -32.69 -2.06 16.95
N ASP A 77 -33.06 -1.95 18.23
CA ASP A 77 -34.19 -1.15 18.69
C ASP A 77 -34.04 0.31 18.21
N PRO A 78 -35.04 0.87 17.51
CA PRO A 78 -35.01 2.25 17.02
C PRO A 78 -34.64 3.30 18.06
N GLN A 79 -35.08 3.15 19.30
CA GLN A 79 -34.79 4.11 20.37
C GLN A 79 -33.32 4.19 20.76
N ILE A 80 -32.54 3.16 20.46
CA ILE A 80 -31.07 3.17 20.71
C ILE A 80 -30.37 4.25 19.92
N TRP A 81 -30.84 4.57 18.71
CA TRP A 81 -30.24 5.58 17.83
C TRP A 81 -30.42 7.03 18.33
N GLU A 82 -31.30 7.26 19.28
CA GLU A 82 -31.45 8.54 19.99
C GLU A 82 -30.25 8.83 20.91
N LYS A 83 -29.49 7.79 21.28
CA LYS A 83 -28.25 7.95 22.04
C LYS A 83 -27.11 8.33 21.14
N ARG A 84 -26.53 9.52 21.33
CA ARG A 84 -25.44 10.05 20.49
C ARG A 84 -24.27 9.06 20.33
N LYS A 85 -23.90 8.34 21.39
CA LYS A 85 -22.85 7.32 21.34
C LYS A 85 -23.16 6.22 20.33
N GLN A 86 -24.40 5.77 20.29
CA GLN A 86 -24.84 4.69 19.39
C GLN A 86 -24.97 5.17 17.94
N ALA A 87 -25.48 6.38 17.73
CA ALA A 87 -25.50 7.00 16.41
C ALA A 87 -24.08 7.25 15.85
N ASN A 88 -23.12 7.63 16.70
CA ASN A 88 -21.72 7.75 16.32
C ASN A 88 -21.07 6.39 15.97
N ALA A 89 -21.54 5.27 16.56
CA ALA A 89 -21.08 3.94 16.18
C ALA A 89 -21.47 3.60 14.72
N ALA A 90 -22.64 4.04 14.26
CA ALA A 90 -23.03 3.90 12.86
C ALA A 90 -22.03 4.61 11.92
N VAL A 91 -21.61 5.83 12.29
CA VAL A 91 -20.57 6.59 11.55
C VAL A 91 -19.25 5.85 11.54
N ALA A 92 -18.79 5.36 12.70
CA ALA A 92 -17.54 4.60 12.81
C ALA A 92 -17.56 3.34 11.94
N PHE A 93 -18.66 2.62 11.91
CA PHE A 93 -18.85 1.45 11.05
C PHE A 93 -18.74 1.82 9.56
N MET A 94 -19.44 2.86 9.11
CA MET A 94 -19.38 3.33 7.72
C MET A 94 -17.97 3.76 7.31
N LEU A 95 -17.25 4.50 8.14
CA LEU A 95 -15.89 4.95 7.87
C LEU A 95 -14.85 3.82 7.90
N SER A 96 -15.18 2.69 8.51
CA SER A 96 -14.34 1.48 8.58
C SER A 96 -14.62 0.45 7.49
N GLY A 97 -15.39 0.80 6.47
CA GLY A 97 -15.69 -0.06 5.32
C GLY A 97 -17.07 -0.75 5.39
N GLY A 98 -17.86 -0.47 6.42
CA GLY A 98 -19.24 -0.94 6.52
C GLY A 98 -20.15 -0.23 5.50
N SER A 99 -21.20 -0.95 5.06
CA SER A 99 -22.12 -0.41 4.06
C SER A 99 -23.07 0.66 4.64
N GLY A 100 -23.09 1.83 4.03
CA GLY A 100 -24.04 2.90 4.34
C GLY A 100 -25.49 2.58 3.94
N SER A 101 -25.71 1.59 3.06
CA SER A 101 -27.06 1.17 2.66
C SER A 101 -27.90 0.66 3.85
N VAL A 102 -27.25 0.08 4.86
CA VAL A 102 -27.88 -0.33 6.12
C VAL A 102 -28.59 0.84 6.80
N PHE A 103 -27.90 1.97 6.90
CA PHE A 103 -28.44 3.16 7.57
C PHE A 103 -29.39 3.95 6.67
N GLN A 104 -29.25 3.87 5.37
CA GLN A 104 -30.22 4.37 4.41
C GLN A 104 -31.55 3.63 4.54
N GLU A 105 -31.53 2.31 4.71
CA GLU A 105 -32.70 1.51 4.96
C GLU A 105 -33.36 1.86 6.30
N LEU A 106 -32.60 2.01 7.38
CA LEU A 106 -33.11 2.44 8.68
C LEU A 106 -33.75 3.85 8.59
N ALA A 107 -33.11 4.79 7.88
CA ALA A 107 -33.65 6.12 7.67
C ALA A 107 -34.97 6.08 6.85
N SER A 108 -35.10 5.21 5.85
CA SER A 108 -36.35 5.04 5.08
C SER A 108 -37.50 4.48 5.93
N ARG A 109 -37.18 3.80 7.02
CA ARG A 109 -38.17 3.36 8.04
C ARG A 109 -38.53 4.47 9.05
N GLY A 110 -38.05 5.71 8.86
CA GLY A 110 -38.30 6.84 9.73
C GLY A 110 -37.41 6.93 10.97
N ILE A 111 -36.34 6.12 11.04
CA ILE A 111 -35.39 6.16 12.16
C ILE A 111 -34.47 7.35 12.00
N THR A 112 -34.33 8.16 13.04
CA THR A 112 -33.43 9.29 13.13
C THR A 112 -32.22 8.97 13.98
N PHE A 113 -31.07 9.54 13.63
CA PHE A 113 -29.80 9.30 14.30
C PHE A 113 -29.34 10.58 15.02
N ASN A 114 -29.20 10.52 16.34
CA ASN A 114 -28.75 11.66 17.13
C ASN A 114 -27.23 11.86 17.00
N THR A 115 -26.82 12.38 15.85
CA THR A 115 -25.44 12.78 15.56
C THR A 115 -25.43 14.00 14.63
N ASP A 116 -24.24 14.58 14.40
CA ASP A 116 -24.10 15.68 13.46
C ASP A 116 -24.54 15.27 12.05
N SER A 117 -25.36 16.09 11.40
CA SER A 117 -25.94 15.77 10.10
C SER A 117 -24.89 15.72 8.96
N ASN A 118 -23.88 16.61 8.98
CA ASN A 118 -22.80 16.59 8.01
C ASN A 118 -21.89 15.36 8.21
N LEU A 119 -21.67 14.99 9.47
CA LEU A 119 -20.90 13.79 9.83
C LEU A 119 -21.59 12.52 9.32
N PHE A 120 -22.88 12.35 9.63
CA PHE A 120 -23.62 11.15 9.24
C PHE A 120 -23.78 11.04 7.72
N ALA A 121 -24.29 12.09 7.08
CA ALA A 121 -24.47 12.10 5.63
C ALA A 121 -23.13 12.01 4.88
N GLY A 122 -22.07 12.63 5.42
CA GLY A 122 -20.72 12.54 4.88
C GLY A 122 -20.12 11.14 4.97
N ALA A 123 -20.31 10.45 6.09
CA ALA A 123 -19.89 9.06 6.26
C ALA A 123 -20.68 8.11 5.34
N MET A 124 -21.97 8.33 5.17
CA MET A 124 -22.80 7.59 4.23
C MET A 124 -22.30 7.76 2.80
N ALA A 125 -22.07 9.01 2.35
CA ALA A 125 -21.53 9.31 1.03
C ALA A 125 -20.14 8.68 0.83
N TYR A 126 -19.29 8.69 1.88
CA TYR A 126 -17.96 8.08 1.86
C TYR A 126 -18.05 6.56 1.65
N SER A 127 -18.89 5.87 2.40
CA SER A 127 -19.09 4.42 2.29
C SER A 127 -19.69 3.98 0.95
N GLN A 128 -20.42 4.85 0.29
CA GLN A 128 -21.00 4.65 -1.04
C GLN A 128 -20.05 5.01 -2.18
N GLY A 129 -18.84 5.48 -1.87
CA GLY A 129 -17.86 5.92 -2.88
C GLY A 129 -18.17 7.28 -3.51
N ASN A 130 -19.18 8.01 -3.05
CA ASN A 130 -19.48 9.37 -3.51
C ASN A 130 -18.49 10.39 -2.91
N ARG A 131 -17.32 10.45 -3.53
CA ARG A 131 -16.17 11.22 -3.04
C ARG A 131 -16.49 12.72 -2.94
N THR A 132 -17.22 13.27 -3.88
CA THR A 132 -17.57 14.71 -3.91
C THR A 132 -18.50 15.07 -2.77
N ALA A 133 -19.59 14.35 -2.59
CA ALA A 133 -20.52 14.57 -1.48
C ALA A 133 -19.84 14.37 -0.12
N ALA A 134 -19.09 13.26 0.04
CA ALA A 134 -18.33 12.98 1.25
C ALA A 134 -17.38 14.12 1.61
N LYS A 135 -16.62 14.64 0.64
CA LYS A 135 -15.70 15.75 0.85
C LYS A 135 -16.41 17.03 1.29
N ASN A 136 -17.49 17.39 0.61
CA ASN A 136 -18.26 18.61 0.93
C ASN A 136 -18.90 18.59 2.33
N LEU A 137 -19.23 17.40 2.82
CA LEU A 137 -19.86 17.21 4.12
C LEU A 137 -18.83 17.00 5.24
N LEU A 138 -17.92 16.02 5.09
CA LEU A 138 -16.97 15.68 6.16
C LEU A 138 -15.97 16.81 6.45
N LEU A 139 -15.63 17.67 5.47
CA LEU A 139 -14.74 18.80 5.73
C LEU A 139 -15.36 19.93 6.57
N LYS A 140 -16.67 19.93 6.76
CA LYS A 140 -17.38 20.86 7.67
C LYS A 140 -17.33 20.38 9.13
N VAL A 141 -16.98 19.13 9.36
CA VAL A 141 -16.93 18.53 10.69
C VAL A 141 -15.61 18.86 11.36
N ASP A 142 -15.66 19.44 12.56
CA ASP A 142 -14.49 19.59 13.39
C ASP A 142 -14.23 18.27 14.15
N VAL A 143 -13.06 17.69 13.92
CA VAL A 143 -12.68 16.41 14.55
C VAL A 143 -12.43 16.54 16.06
N HIS A 144 -12.16 17.75 16.53
CA HIS A 144 -11.95 18.01 17.97
C HIS A 144 -13.24 17.97 18.79
N ASP A 145 -14.39 18.15 18.15
CA ASP A 145 -15.71 18.05 18.77
C ASP A 145 -16.23 16.61 18.87
N LEU A 146 -15.45 15.65 18.34
CA LEU A 146 -15.84 14.25 18.28
C LEU A 146 -15.20 13.42 19.39
N PRO A 147 -15.85 12.32 19.83
CA PRO A 147 -15.26 11.35 20.74
C PRO A 147 -13.94 10.78 20.18
N SER A 148 -12.98 10.48 21.04
CA SER A 148 -11.65 9.97 20.67
C SER A 148 -11.65 8.75 19.73
N GLY A 149 -12.61 7.83 19.93
CA GLY A 149 -12.76 6.64 19.08
C GLY A 149 -13.30 6.91 17.67
N LEU A 150 -13.78 8.13 17.37
CA LEU A 150 -14.33 8.52 16.08
C LEU A 150 -13.50 9.60 15.40
N SER A 151 -12.94 10.51 16.19
CA SER A 151 -12.20 11.67 15.70
C SER A 151 -11.04 11.31 14.76
N GLY A 152 -10.27 10.28 15.08
CA GLY A 152 -9.17 9.80 14.24
C GLY A 152 -9.65 9.17 12.92
N GLN A 153 -10.78 8.46 12.93
CA GLN A 153 -11.38 7.90 11.72
C GLN A 153 -11.85 9.00 10.76
N VAL A 154 -12.50 10.03 11.31
CA VAL A 154 -12.94 11.20 10.51
C VAL A 154 -11.73 11.97 9.97
N ALA A 155 -10.69 12.17 10.77
CA ALA A 155 -9.45 12.80 10.31
C ALA A 155 -8.78 11.99 9.18
N LEU A 156 -8.76 10.64 9.28
CA LEU A 156 -8.27 9.77 8.22
C LEU A 156 -9.09 9.94 6.94
N ALA A 157 -10.41 9.89 7.02
CA ALA A 157 -11.30 10.07 5.88
C ALA A 157 -11.11 11.44 5.22
N GLN A 158 -11.03 12.52 6.01
CA GLN A 158 -10.73 13.88 5.52
C GLN A 158 -9.37 13.93 4.80
N GLY A 159 -8.34 13.27 5.35
CA GLY A 159 -7.02 13.16 4.73
C GLY A 159 -7.09 12.47 3.37
N ILE A 160 -7.80 11.34 3.28
CA ILE A 160 -7.99 10.59 2.03
C ILE A 160 -8.73 11.44 0.98
N LEU A 161 -9.78 12.16 1.39
CA LEU A 161 -10.56 13.00 0.49
C LEU A 161 -9.76 14.20 -0.05
N LEU A 162 -8.79 14.71 0.71
CA LEU A 162 -7.94 15.84 0.34
C LEU A 162 -6.67 15.44 -0.42
N SER A 163 -6.28 14.17 -0.43
CA SER A 163 -4.93 13.73 -0.84
C SER A 163 -4.55 14.04 -2.29
N GLN A 164 -5.52 14.17 -3.19
CA GLN A 164 -5.27 14.43 -4.60
C GLN A 164 -5.07 15.92 -4.90
N ASP A 165 -5.98 16.74 -4.44
CA ASP A 165 -6.07 18.17 -4.82
C ASP A 165 -5.51 19.13 -3.75
N GLN A 166 -5.40 18.71 -2.49
CA GLN A 166 -4.89 19.52 -1.38
C GLN A 166 -3.90 18.73 -0.49
N PRO A 167 -2.78 18.25 -1.06
CA PRO A 167 -1.89 17.31 -0.36
C PRO A 167 -1.29 17.87 0.93
N ALA A 168 -1.03 19.18 1.01
CA ALA A 168 -0.56 19.82 2.23
C ALA A 168 -1.60 19.79 3.37
N LYS A 169 -2.89 19.95 3.05
CA LYS A 169 -3.96 19.80 4.04
C LYS A 169 -4.20 18.34 4.40
N ALA A 170 -4.15 17.43 3.42
CA ALA A 170 -4.24 15.99 3.66
C ALA A 170 -3.16 15.51 4.64
N ASN A 171 -1.93 15.99 4.46
CA ASN A 171 -0.81 15.69 5.35
C ASN A 171 -1.12 16.05 6.81
N LYS A 172 -1.70 17.24 7.06
CA LYS A 172 -2.12 17.66 8.42
C LYS A 172 -3.22 16.77 8.99
N ARG A 173 -4.16 16.31 8.15
CA ARG A 173 -5.25 15.41 8.58
C ARG A 173 -4.73 14.01 8.91
N PHE A 174 -3.77 13.50 8.17
CA PHE A 174 -3.10 12.24 8.51
C PHE A 174 -2.28 12.35 9.80
N ASP A 175 -1.61 13.47 10.06
CA ASP A 175 -0.94 13.70 11.35
C ASP A 175 -1.95 13.62 12.50
N LEU A 176 -3.10 14.24 12.34
CA LEU A 176 -4.16 14.25 13.36
C LEU A 176 -4.75 12.84 13.56
N ALA A 177 -5.02 12.10 12.48
CA ALA A 177 -5.52 10.72 12.57
C ALA A 177 -4.56 9.82 13.38
N ARG A 178 -3.26 9.93 13.13
CA ARG A 178 -2.22 9.18 13.86
C ARG A 178 -2.11 9.59 15.33
N LEU A 179 -2.29 10.88 15.62
CA LEU A 179 -2.25 11.39 16.99
C LEU A 179 -3.45 10.91 17.81
N LEU A 180 -4.64 10.88 17.19
CA LEU A 180 -5.90 10.58 17.86
C LEU A 180 -6.15 9.08 18.06
N MET A 181 -5.59 8.23 17.19
CA MET A 181 -5.78 6.77 17.27
C MET A 181 -4.45 6.02 17.07
N PRO A 182 -3.47 6.22 17.98
CA PRO A 182 -2.18 5.55 17.87
C PRO A 182 -2.33 4.03 18.11
N GLY A 183 -1.49 3.24 17.42
CA GLY A 183 -1.47 1.77 17.56
C GLY A 183 -2.64 1.03 16.92
N THR A 184 -3.50 1.72 16.17
CA THR A 184 -4.68 1.13 15.52
C THR A 184 -4.53 1.04 14.00
N LEU A 185 -5.44 0.33 13.35
CA LEU A 185 -5.52 0.30 11.87
C LEU A 185 -5.70 1.72 11.27
N VAL A 186 -6.23 2.68 12.02
CA VAL A 186 -6.36 4.08 11.58
C VAL A 186 -4.99 4.72 11.46
N GLU A 187 -4.10 4.58 12.45
CA GLU A 187 -2.72 5.08 12.36
C GLU A 187 -1.96 4.37 11.24
N GLU A 188 -2.04 3.05 11.17
CA GLU A 188 -1.38 2.26 10.13
C GLU A 188 -1.81 2.73 8.73
N SER A 189 -3.12 2.88 8.53
CA SER A 189 -3.72 3.35 7.28
C SER A 189 -3.32 4.80 6.92
N ALA A 190 -3.21 5.66 7.93
CA ALA A 190 -2.72 7.03 7.75
C ALA A 190 -1.25 7.05 7.33
N LEU A 191 -0.38 6.26 7.98
CA LEU A 191 1.04 6.16 7.63
C LEU A 191 1.24 5.67 6.19
N ARG A 192 0.57 4.59 5.78
CA ARG A 192 0.68 4.06 4.42
C ARG A 192 0.33 5.09 3.34
N ARG A 193 -0.60 5.97 3.60
CA ARG A 193 -1.01 7.03 2.67
C ARG A 193 -0.16 8.29 2.79
N GLN A 194 0.28 8.60 4.00
CA GLN A 194 1.04 9.82 4.26
C GLN A 194 2.47 9.73 3.74
N VAL A 195 3.12 8.56 3.86
CA VAL A 195 4.51 8.37 3.43
C VAL A 195 4.69 8.74 1.95
N PRO A 196 3.98 8.15 0.98
CA PRO A 196 4.12 8.56 -0.42
C PRO A 196 3.66 10.01 -0.68
N LEU A 197 2.67 10.49 0.08
CA LEU A 197 2.20 11.86 -0.06
C LEU A 197 3.28 12.89 0.28
N VAL A 198 3.97 12.72 1.41
CA VAL A 198 5.00 13.67 1.87
C VAL A 198 6.25 13.63 0.99
N ALA A 199 6.60 12.48 0.42
CA ALA A 199 7.66 12.37 -0.58
C ALA A 199 7.32 13.17 -1.83
N ARG A 200 6.09 13.02 -2.36
CA ARG A 200 5.61 13.73 -3.55
C ARG A 200 5.61 15.26 -3.39
N ILE A 201 5.38 15.76 -2.17
CA ILE A 201 5.44 17.21 -1.88
C ILE A 201 6.81 17.67 -1.38
N GLY A 202 7.85 16.85 -1.54
CA GLY A 202 9.24 17.20 -1.24
C GLY A 202 9.62 17.26 0.25
N GLN A 203 8.78 16.72 1.15
CA GLN A 203 9.06 16.70 2.59
C GLN A 203 9.91 15.47 2.98
N HIS A 204 11.15 15.39 2.45
CA HIS A 204 12.02 14.21 2.57
C HIS A 204 12.29 13.79 4.02
N HIS A 205 12.62 14.71 4.92
CA HIS A 205 12.84 14.39 6.33
C HIS A 205 11.59 13.83 7.02
N LYS A 206 10.40 14.30 6.62
CA LYS A 206 9.15 13.75 7.16
C LYS A 206 8.90 12.36 6.61
N PHE A 207 9.17 12.16 5.31
CA PHE A 207 9.11 10.85 4.68
C PHE A 207 9.95 9.82 5.43
N GLU A 208 11.24 10.11 5.70
CA GLU A 208 12.16 9.22 6.43
C GLU A 208 11.59 8.83 7.80
N ARG A 209 11.22 9.82 8.62
CA ARG A 209 10.68 9.56 9.95
C ARG A 209 9.38 8.75 9.94
N LEU A 210 8.49 9.01 8.98
CA LEU A 210 7.22 8.29 8.90
C LEU A 210 7.41 6.87 8.37
N ALA A 211 8.31 6.67 7.41
CA ALA A 211 8.68 5.35 6.92
C ALA A 211 9.31 4.51 8.04
N GLN A 212 10.30 5.05 8.77
CA GLN A 212 10.88 4.39 9.94
C GLN A 212 9.83 4.03 11.00
N ARG A 213 8.91 4.96 11.31
CA ARG A 213 7.83 4.71 12.25
C ARG A 213 6.95 3.54 11.81
N TYR A 214 6.55 3.50 10.54
CA TYR A 214 5.75 2.39 10.02
C TYR A 214 6.48 1.06 10.14
N LEU A 215 7.73 1.02 9.67
CA LEU A 215 8.55 -0.20 9.64
C LEU A 215 8.85 -0.74 11.03
N PHE A 216 9.01 0.14 12.02
CA PHE A 216 9.20 -0.24 13.41
C PHE A 216 7.90 -0.70 14.08
N GLN A 217 6.80 0.02 13.87
CA GLN A 217 5.55 -0.21 14.61
C GLN A 217 4.69 -1.31 14.00
N TYR A 218 4.73 -1.47 12.67
CA TYR A 218 3.87 -2.39 11.91
C TYR A 218 4.64 -3.39 11.02
N PRO A 219 5.79 -3.95 11.48
CA PRO A 219 6.64 -4.81 10.63
C PRO A 219 5.94 -6.09 10.18
N LYS A 220 4.96 -6.55 10.95
CA LYS A 220 4.20 -7.78 10.73
C LYS A 220 2.80 -7.54 10.15
N SER A 221 2.37 -6.28 9.98
CA SER A 221 1.06 -5.97 9.38
C SER A 221 0.92 -6.72 8.06
N ILE A 222 -0.27 -7.21 7.77
CA ILE A 222 -0.55 -7.84 6.47
C ILE A 222 -0.33 -6.89 5.28
N PHE A 223 -0.29 -5.58 5.54
CA PHE A 223 -0.01 -4.53 4.56
C PHE A 223 1.46 -4.13 4.50
N ALA A 224 2.34 -4.77 5.31
CA ALA A 224 3.74 -4.36 5.41
C ALA A 224 4.52 -4.57 4.11
N ASP A 225 4.26 -5.66 3.38
CA ASP A 225 4.91 -5.94 2.09
C ASP A 225 4.49 -4.92 1.03
N ASP A 226 3.18 -4.61 0.95
CA ASP A 226 2.66 -3.59 0.05
C ASP A 226 3.20 -2.19 0.38
N PHE A 227 3.33 -1.88 1.67
CA PHE A 227 3.96 -0.64 2.11
C PHE A 227 5.42 -0.55 1.68
N ARG A 228 6.24 -1.61 1.89
CA ARG A 228 7.65 -1.65 1.48
C ARG A 228 7.81 -1.43 -0.02
N LYS A 229 6.96 -2.08 -0.81
CA LYS A 229 6.92 -1.91 -2.27
C LYS A 229 6.58 -0.46 -2.65
N THR A 230 5.49 0.10 -2.13
CA THR A 230 5.06 1.48 -2.38
C THR A 230 6.12 2.49 -1.95
N MET A 231 6.79 2.26 -0.81
CA MET A 231 7.90 3.08 -0.33
C MET A 231 9.06 3.07 -1.33
N ALA A 232 9.48 1.90 -1.80
CA ALA A 232 10.55 1.76 -2.77
C ALA A 232 10.23 2.44 -4.11
N GLU A 233 9.03 2.23 -4.63
CA GLU A 233 8.55 2.90 -5.85
C GLU A 233 8.52 4.43 -5.67
N THR A 234 8.05 4.91 -4.52
CA THR A 234 8.02 6.34 -4.18
C THR A 234 9.42 6.94 -4.14
N MET A 235 10.39 6.26 -3.53
CA MET A 235 11.77 6.68 -3.49
C MET A 235 12.35 6.82 -4.91
N SER A 236 12.06 5.86 -5.78
CA SER A 236 12.61 5.81 -7.13
C SER A 236 12.06 6.89 -8.05
N THR A 237 10.79 7.26 -7.87
CA THR A 237 10.10 8.25 -8.72
C THR A 237 10.18 9.67 -8.18
N SER A 238 10.55 9.84 -6.92
CA SER A 238 10.74 11.15 -6.29
C SER A 238 12.17 11.67 -6.51
N SER A 239 12.39 12.97 -6.26
CA SER A 239 13.74 13.55 -6.26
C SER A 239 14.65 13.00 -5.15
N TYR A 240 14.17 12.06 -4.34
CA TYR A 240 14.86 11.51 -3.18
C TYR A 240 16.15 10.75 -3.57
N LEU A 241 16.13 10.01 -4.69
CA LEU A 241 17.30 9.24 -5.16
C LEU A 241 18.16 9.98 -6.20
N GLN A 242 17.81 11.21 -6.57
CA GLN A 242 18.56 11.96 -7.60
C GLN A 242 19.97 12.35 -7.15
N ARG A 243 20.19 12.49 -5.83
CA ARG A 243 21.50 12.82 -5.27
C ARG A 243 22.15 11.58 -4.67
N GLU A 244 23.38 11.33 -5.05
CA GLU A 244 24.15 10.19 -4.55
C GLU A 244 24.31 10.23 -3.00
N THR A 245 24.41 11.43 -2.45
CA THR A 245 24.49 11.67 -0.99
C THR A 245 23.27 11.18 -0.21
N ASP A 246 22.13 10.98 -0.87
CA ASP A 246 20.91 10.49 -0.21
C ASP A 246 20.80 8.95 -0.23
N TRP A 247 21.64 8.25 -1.03
CA TRP A 247 21.59 6.79 -1.15
C TRP A 247 21.95 6.08 0.15
N ASP A 248 22.91 6.60 0.91
CA ASP A 248 23.27 6.02 2.20
C ASP A 248 22.13 6.09 3.21
N LYS A 249 21.29 7.11 3.15
CA LYS A 249 20.07 7.20 3.97
C LYS A 249 19.06 6.11 3.62
N VAL A 250 18.92 5.78 2.32
CA VAL A 250 18.06 4.67 1.87
C VAL A 250 18.57 3.35 2.43
N PHE A 251 19.87 3.10 2.31
CA PHE A 251 20.47 1.86 2.81
C PHE A 251 20.40 1.77 4.33
N GLN A 252 20.57 2.88 5.05
CA GLN A 252 20.34 2.96 6.49
C GLN A 252 18.88 2.66 6.86
N LEU A 253 17.91 3.20 6.09
CA LEU A 253 16.49 2.98 6.34
C LEU A 253 16.09 1.49 6.25
N ILE A 254 16.74 0.72 5.38
CA ILE A 254 16.45 -0.71 5.17
C ILE A 254 17.44 -1.63 5.88
N ALA A 255 18.45 -1.10 6.56
CA ALA A 255 19.49 -1.89 7.22
C ALA A 255 18.93 -2.83 8.30
N ASP A 256 17.94 -2.34 9.07
CA ASP A 256 17.32 -3.10 10.16
C ASP A 256 16.22 -4.09 9.69
N PHE A 257 15.99 -4.18 8.37
CA PHE A 257 15.03 -5.14 7.84
C PHE A 257 15.59 -6.57 7.95
N ASP A 258 14.69 -7.53 8.12
CA ASP A 258 15.05 -8.92 7.88
C ASP A 258 15.55 -9.10 6.44
N GLU A 259 16.37 -10.11 6.23
CA GLU A 259 17.08 -10.34 4.96
C GLU A 259 16.11 -10.42 3.76
N LYS A 260 14.97 -11.10 3.93
CA LYS A 260 13.97 -11.26 2.87
C LYS A 260 13.30 -9.92 2.52
N SER A 261 12.90 -9.15 3.52
CA SER A 261 12.28 -7.82 3.32
C SER A 261 13.27 -6.83 2.67
N ARG A 262 14.53 -6.85 3.12
CA ARG A 262 15.59 -6.02 2.53
C ARG A 262 15.84 -6.36 1.07
N LEU A 263 15.91 -7.66 0.75
CA LEU A 263 16.06 -8.15 -0.63
C LEU A 263 14.91 -7.67 -1.53
N GLN A 264 13.66 -7.81 -1.10
CA GLN A 264 12.51 -7.39 -1.88
C GLN A 264 12.50 -5.88 -2.14
N VAL A 265 12.84 -5.08 -1.14
CA VAL A 265 12.96 -3.62 -1.30
C VAL A 265 14.09 -3.27 -2.27
N LEU A 266 15.26 -3.89 -2.16
CA LEU A 266 16.38 -3.66 -3.07
C LEU A 266 16.05 -4.05 -4.52
N LEU A 267 15.37 -5.19 -4.74
CA LEU A 267 14.89 -5.60 -6.07
C LEU A 267 13.93 -4.56 -6.66
N THR A 268 12.96 -4.10 -5.84
CA THR A 268 12.01 -3.08 -6.26
C THR A 268 12.68 -1.75 -6.57
N LEU A 269 13.59 -1.30 -5.70
CA LEU A 269 14.37 -0.07 -5.89
C LEU A 269 15.25 -0.14 -7.15
N SER A 270 15.95 -1.26 -7.35
CA SER A 270 16.80 -1.44 -8.53
C SER A 270 15.98 -1.37 -9.81
N ARG A 271 14.88 -2.11 -9.90
CA ARG A 271 13.99 -2.10 -11.06
C ARG A 271 13.35 -0.73 -11.31
N ALA A 272 12.79 -0.11 -10.27
CA ALA A 272 12.12 1.19 -10.39
C ALA A 272 13.11 2.30 -10.76
N SER A 273 14.36 2.20 -10.29
CA SER A 273 15.43 3.13 -10.67
C SER A 273 15.84 3.00 -12.15
N LEU A 274 15.83 1.78 -12.72
CA LEU A 274 16.00 1.59 -14.16
C LEU A 274 14.90 2.31 -14.95
N VAL A 275 13.64 2.16 -14.53
CA VAL A 275 12.50 2.79 -15.20
C VAL A 275 12.56 4.32 -15.11
N SER A 276 13.02 4.86 -13.98
CA SER A 276 13.18 6.31 -13.78
C SER A 276 14.48 6.89 -14.34
N GLY A 277 15.34 6.07 -14.96
CA GLY A 277 16.60 6.52 -15.56
C GLY A 277 17.78 6.69 -14.57
N ASN A 278 17.62 6.32 -13.29
CA ASN A 278 18.71 6.35 -12.32
C ASN A 278 19.56 5.06 -12.39
N MET A 279 20.36 4.96 -13.44
CA MET A 279 21.16 3.77 -13.73
C MET A 279 22.22 3.48 -12.65
N GLN A 280 22.80 4.52 -12.06
CA GLN A 280 23.84 4.35 -11.04
C GLN A 280 23.28 3.76 -9.76
N PHE A 281 22.13 4.25 -9.28
CA PHE A 281 21.47 3.68 -8.13
C PHE A 281 21.00 2.25 -8.40
N ALA A 282 20.41 1.99 -9.57
CA ALA A 282 19.98 0.65 -9.97
C ALA A 282 21.15 -0.36 -9.93
N ARG A 283 22.32 0.06 -10.43
CA ARG A 283 23.56 -0.74 -10.39
C ARG A 283 24.01 -1.00 -8.95
N LYS A 284 24.08 0.05 -8.11
CA LYS A 284 24.49 -0.09 -6.70
C LYS A 284 23.58 -1.04 -5.93
N ALA A 285 22.27 -0.84 -6.04
CA ALA A 285 21.27 -1.71 -5.39
C ALA A 285 21.37 -3.16 -5.89
N GLY A 286 21.55 -3.34 -7.22
CA GLY A 286 21.72 -4.68 -7.80
C GLY A 286 22.97 -5.41 -7.31
N HIS A 287 24.11 -4.70 -7.15
CA HIS A 287 25.33 -5.29 -6.58
C HIS A 287 25.13 -5.69 -5.12
N MET A 288 24.48 -4.84 -4.30
CA MET A 288 24.18 -5.19 -2.90
C MET A 288 23.32 -6.47 -2.78
N ILE A 289 22.39 -6.68 -3.74
CA ILE A 289 21.65 -7.94 -3.78
C ILE A 289 22.58 -9.11 -4.08
N LEU A 290 23.46 -8.98 -5.08
CA LEU A 290 24.37 -10.07 -5.48
C LEU A 290 25.39 -10.45 -4.41
N GLU A 291 25.66 -9.57 -3.45
CA GLU A 291 26.50 -9.78 -2.27
C GLU A 291 25.79 -10.48 -1.11
N MET A 292 24.46 -10.67 -1.19
CA MET A 292 23.69 -11.40 -0.15
C MET A 292 23.97 -12.90 -0.21
N ASP A 293 24.09 -13.53 0.96
CA ASP A 293 24.51 -14.94 1.06
C ASP A 293 23.46 -15.93 0.51
N LYS A 294 22.19 -15.64 0.75
CA LYS A 294 21.07 -16.53 0.42
C LYS A 294 20.15 -15.90 -0.61
N LEU A 295 20.39 -16.21 -1.88
CA LEU A 295 19.55 -15.78 -2.99
C LEU A 295 18.95 -17.00 -3.68
N GLU A 296 17.63 -16.97 -3.86
CA GLU A 296 16.96 -17.89 -4.75
C GLU A 296 17.44 -17.67 -6.21
N PRO A 297 17.44 -18.73 -7.05
CA PRO A 297 17.90 -18.60 -8.43
C PRO A 297 17.21 -17.48 -9.22
N GLU A 298 15.94 -17.25 -8.98
CA GLU A 298 15.17 -16.16 -9.63
C GLU A 298 15.62 -14.77 -9.16
N GLU A 299 15.83 -14.61 -7.87
CA GLU A 299 16.27 -13.34 -7.26
C GLU A 299 17.66 -12.94 -7.79
N ARG A 300 18.57 -13.91 -7.87
CA ARG A 300 19.90 -13.73 -8.45
C ARG A 300 19.84 -13.34 -9.92
N ARG A 301 19.00 -14.03 -10.72
CA ARG A 301 18.81 -13.67 -12.14
C ARG A 301 18.26 -12.26 -12.31
N ASN A 302 17.28 -11.86 -11.50
CA ASN A 302 16.71 -10.53 -11.53
C ASN A 302 17.77 -9.46 -11.21
N ALA A 303 18.57 -9.65 -10.16
CA ALA A 303 19.65 -8.75 -9.81
C ALA A 303 20.71 -8.63 -10.92
N MET A 304 21.14 -9.76 -11.50
CA MET A 304 22.07 -9.78 -12.63
C MET A 304 21.52 -9.01 -13.83
N LEU A 305 20.24 -9.20 -14.15
CA LEU A 305 19.56 -8.50 -15.25
C LEU A 305 19.52 -6.98 -14.98
N TYR A 306 19.18 -6.55 -13.75
CA TYR A 306 19.12 -5.13 -13.42
C TYR A 306 20.48 -4.46 -13.45
N VAL A 307 21.54 -5.14 -12.99
CA VAL A 307 22.92 -4.65 -13.12
C VAL A 307 23.33 -4.54 -14.59
N ALA A 308 23.01 -5.54 -15.40
CA ALA A 308 23.29 -5.51 -16.84
C ALA A 308 22.52 -4.38 -17.53
N ALA A 309 21.23 -4.21 -17.21
CA ALA A 309 20.42 -3.12 -17.76
C ALA A 309 21.00 -1.73 -17.42
N ALA A 310 21.48 -1.56 -16.19
CA ALA A 310 22.09 -0.30 -15.75
C ALA A 310 23.42 0.02 -16.46
N LYS A 311 24.09 -0.96 -17.06
CA LYS A 311 25.33 -0.81 -17.81
C LYS A 311 25.13 -0.66 -19.31
N ALA A 312 23.97 -1.01 -19.84
CA ALA A 312 23.75 -1.15 -21.28
C ALA A 312 24.01 0.11 -22.09
N SER A 313 23.73 1.29 -21.52
CA SER A 313 23.91 2.60 -22.17
C SER A 313 25.22 3.31 -21.81
N SER A 314 26.13 2.64 -21.09
CA SER A 314 27.41 3.21 -20.65
C SER A 314 28.62 2.60 -21.39
N GLU A 315 29.79 3.02 -21.02
CA GLU A 315 31.07 2.43 -21.48
C GLU A 315 31.15 0.93 -21.16
N ASP A 316 30.42 0.48 -20.17
CA ASP A 316 30.35 -0.93 -19.71
C ASP A 316 29.38 -1.80 -20.56
N TRP A 317 28.93 -1.34 -21.74
CA TRP A 317 27.95 -2.06 -22.57
C TRP A 317 28.34 -3.51 -22.89
N LEU A 318 29.63 -3.81 -22.99
CA LEU A 318 30.12 -5.16 -23.23
C LEU A 318 29.90 -6.07 -22.01
N GLU A 319 30.04 -5.52 -20.81
CA GLU A 319 29.70 -6.24 -19.57
C GLU A 319 28.20 -6.49 -19.44
N ALA A 320 27.37 -5.54 -19.92
CA ALA A 320 25.93 -5.73 -20.00
C ALA A 320 25.57 -6.95 -20.87
N LEU A 321 26.15 -7.04 -22.09
CA LEU A 321 25.93 -8.20 -22.98
C LEU A 321 26.44 -9.51 -22.37
N ARG A 322 27.61 -9.49 -21.73
CA ARG A 322 28.12 -10.67 -21.01
C ARG A 322 27.23 -11.06 -19.84
N GLY A 323 26.68 -10.07 -19.13
CA GLY A 323 25.76 -10.27 -18.00
C GLY A 323 24.49 -10.97 -18.43
N ILE A 324 23.80 -10.48 -19.47
CA ILE A 324 22.57 -11.12 -19.97
C ILE A 324 22.84 -12.49 -20.60
N GLY A 325 24.02 -12.68 -21.22
CA GLY A 325 24.41 -13.98 -21.77
C GLY A 325 24.60 -15.11 -20.73
N LYS A 326 24.73 -14.77 -19.46
CA LYS A 326 24.78 -15.73 -18.35
C LYS A 326 23.40 -16.09 -17.78
N ILE A 327 22.34 -15.41 -18.24
CA ILE A 327 20.98 -15.60 -17.75
C ILE A 327 20.24 -16.55 -18.68
N GLU A 328 19.63 -17.58 -18.11
CA GLU A 328 18.75 -18.47 -18.84
C GLU A 328 17.47 -17.76 -19.24
N TYR A 329 17.37 -17.35 -20.50
CA TYR A 329 16.26 -16.55 -21.04
C TYR A 329 14.90 -17.23 -20.84
N ALA A 330 14.82 -18.57 -21.00
CA ALA A 330 13.58 -19.32 -20.87
C ALA A 330 12.95 -19.20 -19.48
N SER A 331 13.79 -19.10 -18.43
CA SER A 331 13.37 -19.02 -17.02
C SER A 331 12.94 -17.64 -16.56
N LEU A 332 13.04 -16.61 -17.41
CA LEU A 332 12.65 -15.24 -17.08
C LEU A 332 11.13 -15.03 -17.16
N SER A 333 10.61 -14.15 -16.31
CA SER A 333 9.24 -13.64 -16.43
C SER A 333 9.05 -12.89 -17.76
N PRO A 334 7.81 -12.76 -18.26
CA PRO A 334 7.54 -12.02 -19.51
C PRO A 334 8.13 -10.60 -19.50
N GLU A 335 8.01 -9.89 -18.39
CA GLU A 335 8.53 -8.52 -18.22
C GLU A 335 10.06 -8.50 -18.28
N ASN A 336 10.72 -9.47 -17.67
CA ASN A 336 12.18 -9.56 -17.65
C ASN A 336 12.74 -10.04 -19.02
N LYS A 337 11.97 -10.79 -19.80
CA LYS A 337 12.32 -11.07 -21.20
C LYS A 337 12.35 -9.78 -22.03
N VAL A 338 11.31 -8.95 -21.89
CA VAL A 338 11.26 -7.63 -22.58
C VAL A 338 12.44 -6.75 -22.17
N LEU A 339 12.78 -6.73 -20.87
CA LEU A 339 13.92 -5.98 -20.38
C LEU A 339 15.24 -6.52 -20.94
N THR A 340 15.42 -7.85 -20.99
CA THR A 340 16.63 -8.48 -21.56
C THR A 340 16.80 -8.13 -23.03
N ASP A 341 15.73 -8.18 -23.82
CA ASP A 341 15.76 -7.78 -25.22
C ASP A 341 16.08 -6.29 -25.40
N ALA A 342 15.56 -5.43 -24.50
CA ALA A 342 15.89 -4.02 -24.50
C ALA A 342 17.37 -3.77 -24.17
N VAL A 343 17.93 -4.47 -23.18
CA VAL A 343 19.37 -4.41 -22.83
C VAL A 343 20.24 -4.78 -24.02
N ALA A 344 19.91 -5.89 -24.71
CA ALA A 344 20.64 -6.33 -25.90
C ALA A 344 20.61 -5.27 -27.01
N ARG A 345 19.43 -4.69 -27.28
CA ARG A 345 19.28 -3.64 -28.30
C ARG A 345 20.09 -2.41 -27.97
N VAL A 346 19.98 -1.87 -26.75
CA VAL A 346 20.67 -0.67 -26.32
C VAL A 346 22.19 -0.87 -26.38
N ALA A 347 22.70 -1.95 -25.79
CA ALA A 347 24.14 -2.25 -25.78
C ALA A 347 24.70 -2.43 -27.20
N ASN A 348 23.96 -3.08 -28.11
CA ASN A 348 24.34 -3.19 -29.52
C ASN A 348 24.32 -1.84 -30.27
N SER A 349 23.36 -0.95 -29.93
CA SER A 349 23.30 0.39 -30.49
C SER A 349 24.48 1.23 -30.06
N VAL A 350 24.87 1.17 -28.79
CA VAL A 350 26.10 1.83 -28.27
C VAL A 350 27.35 1.31 -29.00
N ARG A 351 27.43 -0.02 -29.20
CA ARG A 351 28.54 -0.63 -29.95
C ARG A 351 28.62 -0.11 -31.42
N ALA A 352 27.47 0.10 -32.04
CA ALA A 352 27.37 0.45 -33.47
C ALA A 352 27.58 1.94 -33.75
N TRP A 353 27.84 2.77 -32.75
CA TRP A 353 28.04 4.20 -32.90
C TRP A 353 29.46 4.55 -33.38
N PRO A 354 29.62 5.48 -34.36
CA PRO A 354 28.65 6.03 -35.29
C PRO A 354 28.59 5.22 -36.59
N SER A 355 27.42 4.71 -36.96
CA SER A 355 27.21 4.08 -38.28
C SER A 355 26.54 5.09 -39.22
N PRO A 356 27.15 5.44 -40.37
CA PRO A 356 26.54 6.38 -41.32
C PRO A 356 25.30 5.84 -42.05
N LYS A 357 24.86 4.61 -41.74
CA LYS A 357 23.72 3.94 -42.39
C LYS A 357 22.53 3.74 -41.47
N ILE A 358 22.46 4.43 -40.33
CA ILE A 358 21.28 4.35 -39.46
C ILE A 358 20.20 5.22 -40.10
N THR A 359 19.28 4.58 -40.84
CA THR A 359 18.01 5.23 -41.24
C THR A 359 17.11 5.36 -39.99
N GLU A 360 16.38 6.49 -39.87
CA GLU A 360 15.48 6.80 -38.75
C GLU A 360 14.58 5.62 -38.33
N ALA A 361 14.19 4.78 -39.28
CA ALA A 361 13.39 3.57 -39.05
C ALA A 361 14.11 2.46 -38.25
N SER A 362 15.45 2.44 -38.20
CA SER A 362 16.20 1.33 -37.54
C SER A 362 16.52 1.58 -36.07
N ILE A 363 16.49 2.84 -35.61
CA ILE A 363 16.79 3.20 -34.20
C ILE A 363 15.54 3.09 -33.34
N PHE A 364 14.38 3.39 -33.91
CA PHE A 364 13.12 3.57 -33.20
C PHE A 364 11.95 2.79 -33.81
N ALA A 365 12.19 1.70 -34.52
CA ALA A 365 11.09 0.80 -34.86
C ALA A 365 10.64 0.12 -33.55
N PRO A 366 9.62 0.62 -32.85
CA PRO A 366 9.07 -0.11 -31.74
C PRO A 366 8.44 -1.36 -32.33
N HIS A 367 8.96 -2.53 -31.96
CA HIS A 367 8.28 -3.78 -32.27
C HIS A 367 6.96 -3.94 -31.48
N LEU A 368 6.62 -2.93 -30.66
CA LEU A 368 5.39 -2.85 -29.89
C LEU A 368 4.59 -1.60 -30.32
N PRO A 369 3.30 -1.74 -30.63
CA PRO A 369 2.44 -0.62 -30.94
C PRO A 369 2.31 0.31 -29.70
N PRO A 370 2.05 1.64 -29.89
CA PRO A 370 2.00 2.64 -28.81
C PRO A 370 1.06 2.27 -27.65
N ASN A 371 -0.01 1.54 -27.92
CA ASN A 371 -0.98 1.05 -26.93
C ASN A 371 -0.40 -0.02 -26.00
N GLU A 372 0.59 -0.78 -26.46
CA GLU A 372 1.27 -1.76 -25.60
C GLU A 372 2.35 -1.09 -24.74
N LEU A 373 3.03 -0.06 -25.22
CA LEU A 373 4.00 0.71 -24.45
C LEU A 373 3.36 1.39 -23.22
N LYS A 374 2.11 1.89 -23.35
CA LYS A 374 1.33 2.40 -22.22
C LYS A 374 1.07 1.38 -21.12
N LYS A 375 0.93 0.10 -21.48
CA LYS A 375 0.71 -1.01 -20.55
C LYS A 375 1.89 -1.26 -19.62
N TYR A 376 3.08 -0.83 -20.04
CA TYR A 376 4.33 -0.95 -19.28
C TYR A 376 4.79 0.36 -18.62
N GLY A 377 3.89 1.35 -18.51
CA GLY A 377 4.15 2.63 -17.86
C GLY A 377 5.08 3.58 -18.64
N VAL A 378 5.27 3.31 -19.93
CA VAL A 378 6.07 4.19 -20.80
C VAL A 378 5.22 5.41 -21.17
N ASN A 379 5.71 6.61 -20.82
CA ASN A 379 5.06 7.86 -21.21
C ASN A 379 5.29 8.12 -22.71
N THR A 380 4.26 7.83 -23.51
CA THR A 380 4.29 7.97 -24.97
C THR A 380 4.36 9.44 -25.44
N GLU A 381 3.98 10.42 -24.57
CA GLU A 381 4.08 11.86 -24.87
C GLU A 381 5.54 12.31 -24.81
N VAL A 382 6.28 11.87 -23.80
CA VAL A 382 7.73 12.16 -23.71
C VAL A 382 8.50 11.54 -24.88
N LEU A 383 8.11 10.34 -25.33
CA LEU A 383 8.70 9.73 -26.53
C LEU A 383 8.40 10.54 -27.80
N ALA A 384 7.21 11.11 -27.92
CA ALA A 384 6.85 11.97 -29.06
C ALA A 384 7.65 13.28 -29.04
N GLU A 385 7.81 13.94 -27.88
CA GLU A 385 8.63 15.15 -27.73
C GLU A 385 10.11 14.89 -28.03
N VAL A 386 10.65 13.75 -27.61
CA VAL A 386 12.03 13.34 -27.93
C VAL A 386 12.20 13.10 -29.43
N HIS A 387 11.22 12.47 -30.09
CA HIS A 387 11.22 12.28 -31.54
C HIS A 387 11.18 13.62 -32.30
N GLU A 388 10.35 14.54 -31.86
CA GLU A 388 10.24 15.86 -32.46
C GLU A 388 11.53 16.68 -32.30
N SER A 389 12.13 16.64 -31.09
CA SER A 389 13.42 17.29 -30.81
C SER A 389 14.58 16.71 -31.64
N LEU A 390 14.60 15.38 -31.83
CA LEU A 390 15.59 14.70 -32.67
C LEU A 390 15.38 15.01 -34.17
N ALA A 391 14.14 15.10 -34.61
CA ALA A 391 13.83 15.49 -36.00
C ALA A 391 14.27 16.94 -36.27
N GLN A 392 14.05 17.86 -35.32
CA GLN A 392 14.54 19.26 -35.42
C GLN A 392 16.05 19.35 -35.41
N ALA A 393 16.73 18.60 -34.54
CA ALA A 393 18.19 18.54 -34.51
C ALA A 393 18.77 17.98 -35.82
N ASN A 394 18.17 16.94 -36.39
CA ASN A 394 18.61 16.37 -37.67
C ASN A 394 18.35 17.33 -38.85
N ALA A 395 17.27 18.12 -38.83
CA ALA A 395 17.02 19.13 -39.84
C ALA A 395 18.11 20.19 -39.79
N VAL A 396 18.50 20.69 -38.61
CA VAL A 396 19.58 21.69 -38.44
C VAL A 396 20.93 21.13 -38.89
N LEU A 397 21.20 19.83 -38.64
CA LEU A 397 22.44 19.19 -39.07
C LEU A 397 22.50 18.99 -40.60
N LYS A 398 21.38 18.76 -41.28
CA LYS A 398 21.30 18.69 -42.75
C LYS A 398 21.51 20.05 -43.41
N ASP A 399 21.06 21.13 -42.77
CA ASP A 399 21.26 22.49 -43.29
C ASP A 399 22.67 23.04 -43.00
N ALA A 400 23.44 22.35 -42.13
CA ALA A 400 24.83 22.66 -41.77
C ALA A 400 25.87 21.83 -42.55
N GLU A 401 25.57 21.37 -43.78
CA GLU A 401 26.56 20.71 -44.64
C GLU A 401 27.73 21.68 -44.91
N PHE A 402 28.85 21.35 -44.29
CA PHE A 402 30.21 21.78 -44.69
C PHE A 402 30.78 20.82 -45.72
#